data_535cfa8916c70788d8a0fa5c06a190dd
#
_entry.id   535cfa8916c70788d8a0fa5c06a190dd
#
_cell.length_a   1.000
_cell.length_b   1.000
_cell.length_c   1.000
_cell.angle_alpha   90.00
_cell.angle_beta   90.00
_cell.angle_gamma   90.00
#
_symmetry.space_group_name_H-M   'P 1'
#
loop_
_entity.id
_entity.type
_entity.pdbx_description
1 polymer ?
#
loop_
_entity_poly.entity_id
_entity_poly.type
_entity_poly.pdbx_seq_one_letter_code
_entity_poly.pdbx_strand_id
1 'polypeptide(L)'
;MNRIHRLTAFLLAVLLFVALTACDSTTPMPSAPSYTTPTTATTTDAYTTTSSRFSISHFTTRSRSSAVRNTNRYTTTRRTTTTTKRTSVTAAAPQVNLFAGYSLPAYRTMYTKLSKNEQYIYNQLRACIINDTYVCVLKQVNYDTYIPLLERAAFALYADFPEFFWTSYTVNSRKLSSGSTGDLELSLWCNAYWNNVTNRRQHIEAVMNAANRIAADAKSRYSTTFERLRYIHDYITTNVTYDHTAADKLGSPNQTAQQQQTHSAYGALVNRMAICEGYAKAYKLIANLCGYTCEYVSGTAGGGEHAWNYITVDGKNYWVDVTWDDPDSNLSAAARWYTYFGVTTDRLTRTHTPSTKFFPLPACTATEYDFYYRTGSHFAKYDFTAVNKTARAQTAYGMCVNLRFDNENALQTAVNDLFVNGRSNQLNLGGKSVVRYHTDKTFCTLLLILQ
;
A
#
# COMPACT_ATOMS: atom_id res chain seq x y z
N MET A 1 -23.90 30.32 54.96
CA MET A 1 -23.59 30.18 53.51
C MET A 1 -22.16 29.67 53.25
N ASN A 2 -21.59 28.74 54.01
CA ASN A 2 -20.19 28.31 53.83
C ASN A 2 -19.93 26.79 53.95
N ARG A 3 -20.98 25.95 53.72
CA ARG A 3 -20.79 24.47 53.72
C ARG A 3 -21.13 23.81 52.38
N ILE A 4 -21.85 24.49 51.48
CA ILE A 4 -22.25 23.93 50.19
C ILE A 4 -21.15 24.06 49.11
N HIS A 5 -20.34 25.13 49.17
CA HIS A 5 -19.22 25.34 48.22
C HIS A 5 -18.01 24.44 48.46
N ARG A 6 -17.86 23.82 49.64
CA ARG A 6 -16.74 22.87 49.87
C ARG A 6 -17.03 21.43 49.43
N LEU A 7 -18.33 21.07 49.32
CA LEU A 7 -18.69 19.73 48.82
C LEU A 7 -18.62 19.64 47.26
N THR A 8 -18.93 20.72 46.55
CA THR A 8 -18.84 20.76 45.08
C THR A 8 -17.42 20.77 44.59
N ALA A 9 -16.50 21.41 45.28
CA ALA A 9 -15.06 21.39 44.91
C ALA A 9 -14.41 20.01 45.14
N PHE A 10 -14.88 19.27 46.17
CA PHE A 10 -14.37 17.92 46.45
C PHE A 10 -14.91 16.86 45.48
N LEU A 11 -16.15 16.98 45.03
CA LEU A 11 -16.70 16.08 44.01
C LEU A 11 -16.08 16.30 42.61
N LEU A 12 -15.72 17.54 42.24
CA LEU A 12 -15.02 17.82 40.98
C LEU A 12 -13.60 17.29 40.98
N ALA A 13 -12.90 17.37 42.11
CA ALA A 13 -11.53 16.84 42.25
C ALA A 13 -11.51 15.30 42.20
N VAL A 14 -12.51 14.62 42.77
CA VAL A 14 -12.61 13.16 42.74
C VAL A 14 -13.00 12.65 41.34
N LEU A 15 -13.83 13.40 40.59
CA LEU A 15 -14.15 13.05 39.19
C LEU A 15 -12.96 13.27 38.24
N LEU A 16 -12.08 14.24 38.48
CA LEU A 16 -10.84 14.42 37.72
C LEU A 16 -9.81 13.32 38.04
N PHE A 17 -9.75 12.82 39.28
CA PHE A 17 -8.81 11.77 39.66
C PHE A 17 -9.21 10.38 39.16
N VAL A 18 -10.51 10.10 39.01
CA VAL A 18 -11.01 8.84 38.45
C VAL A 18 -10.81 8.77 36.91
N ALA A 19 -10.75 9.93 36.23
CA ALA A 19 -10.45 9.98 34.79
C ALA A 19 -8.97 9.73 34.45
N LEU A 20 -8.05 9.87 35.43
CA LEU A 20 -6.60 9.68 35.22
C LEU A 20 -6.11 8.25 35.55
N THR A 21 -6.95 7.41 36.19
CA THR A 21 -6.52 6.05 36.60
C THR A 21 -7.07 4.92 35.74
N ALA A 22 -7.82 5.22 34.69
CA ALA A 22 -8.42 4.20 33.85
C ALA A 22 -7.97 4.30 32.40
N CYS A 23 -6.75 3.92 32.12
CA CYS A 23 -6.31 3.37 30.82
C CYS A 23 -4.85 2.90 30.90
N ASP A 24 -4.62 1.89 31.71
CA ASP A 24 -3.49 0.99 31.50
C ASP A 24 -3.94 -0.06 30.46
N SER A 25 -4.15 0.40 29.24
CA SER A 25 -4.36 -0.51 28.11
C SER A 25 -3.00 -0.76 27.48
N THR A 26 -2.31 -1.78 27.97
CA THR A 26 -1.30 -2.52 27.21
C THR A 26 -1.98 -3.23 26.05
N THR A 27 -2.69 -2.48 25.20
CA THR A 27 -3.08 -2.98 23.89
C THR A 27 -1.84 -2.81 23.01
N PRO A 28 -1.32 -3.88 22.41
CA PRO A 28 -0.37 -3.75 21.32
C PRO A 28 -0.94 -2.76 20.31
N MET A 29 -0.07 -2.08 19.52
CA MET A 29 -0.51 -1.38 18.32
C MET A 29 -1.61 -2.22 17.66
N PRO A 30 -2.68 -1.65 17.10
CA PRO A 30 -3.65 -2.42 16.38
C PRO A 30 -2.88 -3.35 15.47
N SER A 31 -2.88 -4.64 15.80
CA SER A 31 -2.32 -5.66 14.92
C SER A 31 -3.02 -5.44 13.59
N ALA A 32 -2.26 -5.47 12.52
CA ALA A 32 -2.84 -5.58 11.18
C ALA A 32 -3.99 -6.57 11.29
N PRO A 33 -5.15 -6.29 10.67
CA PRO A 33 -6.37 -7.04 10.89
C PRO A 33 -6.06 -8.53 10.91
N SER A 34 -6.34 -9.18 12.04
CA SER A 34 -6.09 -10.62 12.22
C SER A 34 -7.03 -11.36 11.27
N TYR A 35 -6.49 -11.88 10.20
CA TYR A 35 -7.20 -12.78 9.31
C TYR A 35 -7.43 -14.09 10.06
N THR A 36 -8.64 -14.30 10.59
CA THR A 36 -9.06 -15.59 11.12
C THR A 36 -9.27 -16.55 9.95
N THR A 37 -8.34 -17.48 9.80
CA THR A 37 -8.58 -18.67 8.98
C THR A 37 -9.77 -19.44 9.55
N PRO A 38 -10.72 -19.93 8.71
CA PRO A 38 -11.79 -20.79 9.18
C PRO A 38 -11.21 -22.09 9.73
N THR A 39 -11.50 -22.38 10.98
CA THR A 39 -11.16 -23.63 11.65
C THR A 39 -11.93 -24.77 11.01
N THR A 40 -11.30 -25.60 10.21
CA THR A 40 -11.83 -26.90 9.80
C THR A 40 -11.30 -27.96 10.74
N ALA A 41 -12.22 -28.79 11.20
CA ALA A 41 -12.01 -29.84 12.17
C ALA A 41 -10.93 -30.86 11.74
N THR A 42 -10.20 -31.32 12.74
CA THR A 42 -9.21 -32.38 12.77
C THR A 42 -9.68 -33.70 12.14
N THR A 43 -8.90 -34.23 11.20
CA THR A 43 -8.64 -35.65 11.08
C THR A 43 -7.17 -35.86 10.66
N THR A 44 -6.50 -36.67 11.44
CA THR A 44 -5.13 -37.15 11.24
C THR A 44 -4.99 -37.94 9.94
N ASP A 45 -3.92 -37.68 9.14
CA ASP A 45 -2.93 -38.67 8.71
C ASP A 45 -1.92 -38.11 7.69
N ALA A 46 -0.66 -38.49 7.96
CA ALA A 46 0.46 -38.74 7.04
C ALA A 46 1.06 -37.66 6.13
N TYR A 47 2.30 -37.36 6.41
CA TYR A 47 3.36 -36.72 5.62
C TYR A 47 3.29 -36.93 4.11
N THR A 48 3.23 -35.80 3.36
CA THR A 48 3.91 -35.67 2.07
C THR A 48 4.21 -34.16 1.79
N THR A 49 5.47 -33.87 1.56
CA THR A 49 5.99 -32.59 1.15
C THR A 49 5.44 -32.21 -0.22
N THR A 50 4.60 -31.18 -0.28
CA THR A 50 4.24 -30.50 -1.54
C THR A 50 4.36 -29.01 -1.37
N SER A 51 5.21 -28.40 -2.19
CA SER A 51 5.40 -26.96 -2.29
C SER A 51 4.06 -26.27 -2.58
N SER A 52 3.57 -25.48 -1.63
CA SER A 52 2.35 -24.69 -1.80
C SER A 52 2.63 -23.54 -2.79
N ARG A 53 2.03 -23.63 -3.97
CA ARG A 53 1.88 -22.51 -4.89
C ARG A 53 0.90 -21.52 -4.26
N PHE A 54 1.36 -20.38 -3.83
CA PHE A 54 0.50 -19.24 -3.53
C PHE A 54 0.01 -18.63 -4.84
N SER A 55 -1.22 -18.96 -5.21
CA SER A 55 -1.98 -18.25 -6.23
C SER A 55 -3.02 -17.39 -5.52
N ILE A 56 -3.00 -16.08 -5.78
CA ILE A 56 -4.16 -15.25 -5.54
C ILE A 56 -5.29 -15.87 -6.35
N SER A 57 -6.36 -16.29 -5.68
CA SER A 57 -7.41 -17.14 -6.20
C SER A 57 -8.00 -16.64 -7.50
N HIS A 58 -7.94 -17.46 -8.52
CA HIS A 58 -8.52 -17.23 -9.82
C HIS A 58 -10.03 -17.44 -9.78
N PHE A 59 -10.78 -16.42 -10.20
CA PHE A 59 -12.16 -16.60 -10.61
C PHE A 59 -12.22 -17.32 -11.95
N THR A 60 -12.59 -18.59 -11.93
CA THR A 60 -13.08 -19.27 -13.14
C THR A 60 -14.59 -19.31 -13.10
N THR A 61 -15.25 -18.46 -13.87
CA THR A 61 -16.65 -18.65 -14.23
C THR A 61 -16.76 -19.80 -15.24
N ARG A 62 -17.25 -20.91 -14.78
CA ARG A 62 -17.70 -22.01 -15.67
C ARG A 62 -19.03 -21.59 -16.30
N SER A 63 -19.02 -21.13 -17.54
CA SER A 63 -20.23 -21.06 -18.36
C SER A 63 -20.57 -22.46 -18.87
N ARG A 64 -21.69 -23.01 -18.40
CA ARG A 64 -22.34 -24.16 -19.01
C ARG A 64 -23.02 -23.71 -20.30
N SER A 65 -22.47 -24.08 -21.43
CA SER A 65 -23.21 -24.02 -22.73
C SER A 65 -24.09 -25.26 -22.82
N SER A 66 -25.39 -25.04 -22.72
CA SER A 66 -26.41 -26.04 -23.13
C SER A 66 -26.53 -25.98 -24.64
N ALA A 67 -26.16 -27.06 -25.32
CA ALA A 67 -26.35 -27.24 -26.72
C ALA A 67 -27.84 -27.48 -27.02
N VAL A 68 -28.47 -26.56 -27.74
CA VAL A 68 -29.75 -26.80 -28.41
C VAL A 68 -29.44 -27.13 -29.85
N ARG A 69 -29.74 -28.40 -30.19
CA ARG A 69 -29.75 -28.88 -31.58
C ARG A 69 -30.95 -28.30 -32.30
N ASN A 70 -30.71 -27.51 -33.33
CA ASN A 70 -31.76 -27.19 -34.28
C ASN A 70 -31.30 -27.59 -35.70
N THR A 71 -31.98 -28.62 -36.22
CA THR A 71 -31.86 -29.10 -37.59
C THR A 71 -32.76 -28.26 -38.49
N ASN A 72 -32.20 -27.52 -39.43
CA ASN A 72 -32.94 -27.08 -40.60
C ASN A 72 -32.08 -27.21 -41.86
N ARG A 73 -32.59 -28.06 -42.70
CA ARG A 73 -32.19 -28.37 -44.07
C ARG A 73 -32.62 -27.23 -44.99
N TYR A 74 -31.67 -26.56 -45.66
CA TYR A 74 -32.02 -25.75 -46.83
C TYR A 74 -31.10 -26.03 -48.02
N THR A 75 -31.75 -26.15 -49.13
CA THR A 75 -31.36 -26.46 -50.49
C THR A 75 -30.36 -25.47 -51.09
N THR A 76 -29.37 -26.02 -51.78
CA THR A 76 -28.39 -25.35 -52.64
C THR A 76 -29.01 -24.65 -53.81
N THR A 77 -28.79 -23.35 -53.98
CA THR A 77 -28.88 -22.64 -55.23
C THR A 77 -27.56 -21.97 -55.55
N ARG A 78 -26.93 -22.46 -56.61
CA ARG A 78 -25.65 -21.97 -57.14
C ARG A 78 -25.88 -20.62 -57.82
N ARG A 79 -25.35 -19.53 -57.28
CA ARG A 79 -25.27 -18.24 -57.94
C ARG A 79 -23.81 -17.83 -58.10
N THR A 80 -23.36 -17.80 -59.35
CA THR A 80 -22.07 -17.24 -59.76
C THR A 80 -22.07 -15.75 -59.55
N THR A 81 -21.14 -15.25 -58.71
CA THR A 81 -20.88 -13.81 -58.55
C THR A 81 -19.43 -13.52 -58.81
N THR A 82 -19.22 -12.65 -59.73
CA THR A 82 -17.94 -12.04 -60.15
C THR A 82 -17.23 -11.37 -59.00
N THR A 83 -15.99 -11.76 -58.72
CA THR A 83 -15.17 -11.22 -57.65
C THR A 83 -14.56 -9.89 -58.10
N THR A 84 -15.13 -8.79 -57.64
CA THR A 84 -14.48 -7.48 -57.66
C THR A 84 -13.62 -7.38 -56.42
N LYS A 85 -12.30 -7.35 -56.58
CA LYS A 85 -11.30 -7.19 -55.53
C LYS A 85 -11.39 -5.76 -55.00
N ARG A 86 -12.16 -5.57 -53.94
CA ARG A 86 -12.24 -4.30 -53.21
C ARG A 86 -11.12 -4.32 -52.16
N THR A 87 -10.01 -3.66 -52.43
CA THR A 87 -8.98 -3.33 -51.50
C THR A 87 -9.56 -2.33 -50.48
N SER A 88 -10.15 -2.81 -49.40
CA SER A 88 -10.47 -1.97 -48.26
C SER A 88 -9.18 -1.78 -47.46
N VAL A 89 -8.53 -0.64 -47.62
CA VAL A 89 -7.62 -0.12 -46.61
C VAL A 89 -8.50 0.23 -45.44
N THR A 90 -8.58 -0.68 -44.49
CA THR A 90 -9.18 -0.38 -43.18
C THR A 90 -8.23 0.59 -42.52
N ALA A 91 -8.58 1.87 -42.43
CA ALA A 91 -7.89 2.82 -41.62
C ALA A 91 -7.78 2.22 -40.22
N ALA A 92 -6.55 2.10 -39.68
CA ALA A 92 -6.34 1.66 -38.33
C ALA A 92 -7.18 2.57 -37.42
N ALA A 93 -7.99 1.98 -36.55
CA ALA A 93 -8.73 2.75 -35.56
C ALA A 93 -7.72 3.64 -34.79
N PRO A 94 -8.09 4.89 -34.48
CA PRO A 94 -7.20 5.79 -33.77
C PRO A 94 -6.75 5.12 -32.47
N GLN A 95 -5.42 5.02 -32.27
CA GLN A 95 -4.88 4.42 -31.05
C GLN A 95 -5.27 5.32 -29.87
N VAL A 96 -6.02 4.75 -28.94
CA VAL A 96 -6.37 5.39 -27.69
C VAL A 96 -5.07 5.49 -26.85
N ASN A 97 -4.74 6.67 -26.34
CA ASN A 97 -3.72 6.81 -25.32
C ASN A 97 -4.39 7.26 -24.02
N LEU A 98 -4.55 6.33 -23.09
CA LEU A 98 -5.21 6.60 -21.81
C LEU A 98 -4.51 7.69 -20.99
N PHE A 99 -3.22 7.90 -21.19
CA PHE A 99 -2.39 8.89 -20.50
C PHE A 99 -2.04 10.12 -21.35
N ALA A 100 -2.79 10.39 -22.42
CA ALA A 100 -2.58 11.62 -23.20
C ALA A 100 -2.69 12.85 -22.27
N GLY A 101 -1.66 13.71 -22.30
CA GLY A 101 -1.53 14.86 -21.39
C GLY A 101 -0.77 14.59 -20.09
N TYR A 102 -0.41 13.35 -19.80
CA TYR A 102 0.45 12.99 -18.67
C TYR A 102 1.79 12.44 -19.14
N SER A 103 2.87 12.89 -18.49
CA SER A 103 4.21 12.37 -18.78
C SER A 103 4.47 11.16 -17.90
N LEU A 104 4.36 9.95 -18.48
CA LEU A 104 4.80 8.73 -17.83
C LEU A 104 6.21 8.37 -18.29
N PRO A 105 7.12 7.96 -17.39
CA PRO A 105 8.42 7.46 -17.81
C PRO A 105 8.26 6.17 -18.63
N ALA A 106 9.23 5.90 -19.50
CA ALA A 106 9.23 4.67 -20.31
C ALA A 106 9.33 3.42 -19.41
N TYR A 107 10.09 3.52 -18.32
CA TYR A 107 10.30 2.47 -17.33
C TYR A 107 10.69 3.08 -15.99
N ARG A 108 10.67 2.26 -14.94
CA ARG A 108 11.16 2.59 -13.59
C ARG A 108 12.12 1.51 -13.09
N THR A 109 12.39 1.48 -11.81
CA THR A 109 13.45 0.68 -11.19
C THR A 109 13.35 -0.83 -11.45
N MET A 110 12.14 -1.41 -11.40
CA MET A 110 11.99 -2.86 -11.57
C MET A 110 12.34 -3.31 -12.99
N TYR A 111 12.03 -2.49 -14.00
CA TYR A 111 12.44 -2.75 -15.38
C TYR A 111 13.96 -2.96 -15.52
N THR A 112 14.77 -2.20 -14.80
CA THR A 112 16.24 -2.28 -14.91
C THR A 112 16.81 -3.59 -14.36
N LYS A 113 16.03 -4.30 -13.54
CA LYS A 113 16.38 -5.60 -12.96
C LYS A 113 15.96 -6.79 -13.83
N LEU A 114 15.30 -6.54 -14.96
CA LEU A 114 14.80 -7.55 -15.88
C LEU A 114 15.84 -7.94 -16.94
N SER A 115 15.82 -9.20 -17.36
CA SER A 115 16.53 -9.66 -18.56
C SER A 115 15.93 -9.03 -19.83
N LYS A 116 16.64 -9.10 -20.95
CA LYS A 116 16.17 -8.56 -22.24
C LYS A 116 14.82 -9.12 -22.68
N ASN A 117 14.58 -10.42 -22.47
CA ASN A 117 13.31 -11.05 -22.80
C ASN A 117 12.17 -10.56 -21.90
N GLU A 118 12.43 -10.41 -20.60
CA GLU A 118 11.47 -9.84 -19.66
C GLU A 118 11.18 -8.36 -19.96
N GLN A 119 12.20 -7.59 -20.33
CA GLN A 119 12.03 -6.20 -20.77
C GLN A 119 11.15 -6.10 -22.02
N TYR A 120 11.30 -7.05 -22.96
CA TYR A 120 10.42 -7.12 -24.13
C TYR A 120 8.96 -7.38 -23.72
N ILE A 121 8.72 -8.36 -22.84
CA ILE A 121 7.37 -8.65 -22.30
C ILE A 121 6.80 -7.40 -21.60
N TYR A 122 7.55 -6.81 -20.69
CA TYR A 122 7.17 -5.59 -19.95
C TYR A 122 6.74 -4.47 -20.89
N ASN A 123 7.51 -4.19 -21.95
CA ASN A 123 7.22 -3.13 -22.90
C ASN A 123 5.94 -3.42 -23.70
N GLN A 124 5.69 -4.67 -24.09
CA GLN A 124 4.46 -5.05 -24.79
C GLN A 124 3.23 -4.91 -23.88
N LEU A 125 3.30 -5.38 -22.64
CA LEU A 125 2.23 -5.24 -21.65
C LEU A 125 1.96 -3.77 -21.33
N ARG A 126 3.00 -2.96 -21.15
CA ARG A 126 2.87 -1.51 -20.91
C ARG A 126 2.18 -0.81 -22.07
N ALA A 127 2.57 -1.11 -23.31
CA ALA A 127 1.93 -0.55 -24.50
C ALA A 127 0.46 -0.93 -24.57
N CYS A 128 0.11 -2.17 -24.26
CA CYS A 128 -1.28 -2.63 -24.18
C CYS A 128 -2.11 -1.83 -23.19
N ILE A 129 -1.59 -1.63 -21.97
CA ILE A 129 -2.30 -0.86 -20.93
C ILE A 129 -2.53 0.58 -21.38
N ILE A 130 -1.50 1.24 -21.93
CA ILE A 130 -1.59 2.64 -22.37
C ILE A 130 -2.57 2.79 -23.53
N ASN A 131 -2.59 1.81 -24.45
CA ASN A 131 -3.45 1.81 -25.64
C ASN A 131 -4.84 1.18 -25.40
N ASP A 132 -5.13 0.77 -24.15
CA ASP A 132 -6.41 0.17 -23.77
C ASP A 132 -6.77 -1.11 -24.52
N THR A 133 -5.80 -1.96 -24.82
CA THR A 133 -6.01 -3.15 -25.65
C THR A 133 -6.05 -4.47 -24.88
N TYR A 134 -5.46 -4.59 -23.71
CA TYR A 134 -5.38 -5.77 -22.80
C TYR A 134 -4.94 -7.09 -23.42
N VAL A 135 -4.82 -7.16 -24.73
CA VAL A 135 -4.30 -8.31 -25.46
C VAL A 135 -3.18 -7.84 -26.36
N CYS A 136 -2.03 -8.46 -26.24
CA CYS A 136 -0.90 -8.24 -27.13
C CYS A 136 -0.29 -9.55 -27.60
N VAL A 137 0.54 -9.49 -28.64
CA VAL A 137 1.18 -10.67 -29.22
C VAL A 137 2.68 -10.48 -29.26
N LEU A 138 3.40 -11.34 -28.55
CA LEU A 138 4.83 -11.48 -28.70
C LEU A 138 5.11 -12.25 -29.99
N LYS A 139 5.86 -11.65 -30.91
CA LYS A 139 6.10 -12.20 -32.24
C LYS A 139 7.27 -13.17 -32.25
N GLN A 140 7.03 -14.37 -32.84
CA GLN A 140 8.07 -15.37 -33.13
C GLN A 140 8.99 -15.68 -31.95
N VAL A 141 8.39 -15.94 -30.77
CA VAL A 141 9.14 -16.24 -29.54
C VAL A 141 9.22 -17.75 -29.29
N ASN A 142 10.29 -18.19 -28.62
CA ASN A 142 10.37 -19.55 -28.10
C ASN A 142 9.51 -19.65 -26.83
N TYR A 143 8.51 -20.51 -26.83
CA TYR A 143 7.52 -20.62 -25.76
C TYR A 143 8.10 -21.06 -24.42
N ASP A 144 9.05 -22.00 -24.46
CA ASP A 144 9.67 -22.54 -23.24
C ASP A 144 10.59 -21.51 -22.56
N THR A 145 11.12 -20.57 -23.35
CA THR A 145 11.90 -19.44 -22.85
C THR A 145 11.01 -18.33 -22.28
N TYR A 146 9.91 -17.97 -22.98
CA TYR A 146 9.15 -16.75 -22.63
C TYR A 146 8.05 -16.97 -21.60
N ILE A 147 7.34 -18.12 -21.64
CA ILE A 147 6.24 -18.37 -20.70
C ILE A 147 6.69 -18.31 -19.22
N PRO A 148 7.84 -18.88 -18.82
CA PRO A 148 8.32 -18.78 -17.43
C PRO A 148 8.65 -17.35 -16.96
N LEU A 149 8.86 -16.42 -17.90
CA LEU A 149 9.23 -15.03 -17.58
C LEU A 149 8.04 -14.09 -17.40
N LEU A 150 6.83 -14.52 -17.77
CA LEU A 150 5.65 -13.65 -17.83
C LEU A 150 5.29 -13.07 -16.47
N GLU A 151 5.25 -13.91 -15.43
CA GLU A 151 4.83 -13.47 -14.10
C GLU A 151 5.76 -12.41 -13.54
N ARG A 152 7.07 -12.61 -13.67
CA ARG A 152 8.07 -11.67 -13.16
C ARG A 152 8.07 -10.35 -13.92
N ALA A 153 7.94 -10.39 -15.25
CA ALA A 153 7.84 -9.18 -16.07
C ALA A 153 6.56 -8.39 -15.80
N ALA A 154 5.43 -9.08 -15.63
CA ALA A 154 4.16 -8.46 -15.29
C ALA A 154 4.17 -7.85 -13.88
N PHE A 155 4.76 -8.56 -12.89
CA PHE A 155 4.93 -8.02 -11.54
C PHE A 155 5.81 -6.76 -11.54
N ALA A 156 6.90 -6.75 -12.33
CA ALA A 156 7.74 -5.56 -12.47
C ALA A 156 6.95 -4.35 -12.97
N LEU A 157 6.11 -4.55 -13.99
CA LEU A 157 5.27 -3.49 -14.54
C LEU A 157 4.23 -2.98 -13.51
N TYR A 158 3.59 -3.90 -12.82
CA TYR A 158 2.61 -3.61 -11.77
C TYR A 158 3.22 -2.85 -10.59
N ALA A 159 4.41 -3.26 -10.15
CA ALA A 159 5.12 -2.59 -9.07
C ALA A 159 5.67 -1.22 -9.48
N ASP A 160 6.10 -1.07 -10.75
CA ASP A 160 6.64 0.18 -11.28
C ASP A 160 5.56 1.27 -11.46
N PHE A 161 4.34 0.91 -11.88
CA PHE A 161 3.30 1.86 -12.29
C PHE A 161 2.03 1.78 -11.42
N PRO A 162 1.99 2.40 -10.25
CA PRO A 162 0.76 2.53 -9.46
C PRO A 162 -0.35 3.30 -10.21
N GLU A 163 0.00 4.02 -11.29
CA GLU A 163 -0.93 4.67 -12.20
C GLU A 163 -1.79 3.69 -12.98
N PHE A 164 -1.34 2.44 -13.18
CA PHE A 164 -2.10 1.38 -13.85
C PHE A 164 -3.03 0.64 -12.87
N PHE A 165 -3.70 1.38 -12.01
CA PHE A 165 -4.41 0.92 -10.82
C PHE A 165 -5.57 -0.06 -11.10
N TRP A 166 -6.00 -0.22 -12.34
CA TRP A 166 -7.06 -1.14 -12.74
C TRP A 166 -6.55 -2.51 -13.21
N THR A 167 -5.25 -2.70 -13.33
CA THR A 167 -4.62 -3.96 -13.75
C THR A 167 -4.04 -4.72 -12.58
N SER A 168 -3.85 -6.03 -12.75
CA SER A 168 -3.02 -6.86 -11.88
C SER A 168 -1.77 -7.33 -12.63
N TYR A 169 -0.91 -8.08 -11.96
CA TYR A 169 0.20 -8.77 -12.62
C TYR A 169 -0.17 -10.17 -13.14
N THR A 170 -1.45 -10.53 -13.15
CA THR A 170 -1.92 -11.79 -13.74
C THR A 170 -1.95 -11.68 -15.26
N VAL A 171 -1.21 -12.53 -15.93
CA VAL A 171 -1.14 -12.62 -17.37
C VAL A 171 -1.43 -14.05 -17.81
N ASN A 172 -2.45 -14.21 -18.64
CA ASN A 172 -2.70 -15.47 -19.34
C ASN A 172 -1.96 -15.47 -20.67
N SER A 173 -1.54 -16.66 -21.12
CA SER A 173 -0.86 -16.81 -22.40
C SER A 173 -1.51 -17.90 -23.25
N ARG A 174 -1.50 -17.69 -24.58
CA ARG A 174 -1.99 -18.66 -25.55
C ARG A 174 -1.01 -18.76 -26.73
N LYS A 175 -0.50 -19.96 -26.98
CA LYS A 175 0.29 -20.25 -28.20
C LYS A 175 -0.60 -20.13 -29.42
N LEU A 176 -0.18 -19.37 -30.44
CA LEU A 176 -0.95 -19.18 -31.68
C LEU A 176 -0.51 -20.14 -32.80
N SER A 177 0.56 -20.92 -32.58
CA SER A 177 1.05 -21.94 -33.50
C SER A 177 1.45 -23.22 -32.76
N SER A 178 1.49 -24.32 -33.46
CA SER A 178 2.04 -25.59 -33.00
C SER A 178 3.59 -25.52 -32.97
N GLY A 179 4.20 -26.29 -32.10
CA GLY A 179 5.66 -26.34 -31.95
C GLY A 179 6.19 -25.51 -30.78
N SER A 180 7.52 -25.33 -30.74
CA SER A 180 8.23 -24.66 -29.66
C SER A 180 8.43 -23.15 -29.89
N THR A 181 8.21 -22.66 -31.10
CA THR A 181 8.41 -21.27 -31.50
C THR A 181 7.23 -20.76 -32.31
N GLY A 182 6.84 -19.52 -32.08
CA GLY A 182 5.75 -18.87 -32.79
C GLY A 182 5.23 -17.65 -32.07
N ASP A 183 4.08 -17.17 -32.50
CA ASP A 183 3.40 -16.04 -31.87
C ASP A 183 2.76 -16.47 -30.54
N LEU A 184 3.00 -15.71 -29.48
CA LEU A 184 2.44 -15.91 -28.14
C LEU A 184 1.51 -14.75 -27.79
N GLU A 185 0.22 -15.04 -27.73
CA GLU A 185 -0.78 -14.07 -27.27
C GLU A 185 -0.75 -13.96 -25.74
N LEU A 186 -0.75 -12.75 -25.26
CA LEU A 186 -0.84 -12.42 -23.84
C LEU A 186 -2.12 -11.66 -23.56
N SER A 187 -2.84 -12.05 -22.50
CA SER A 187 -4.03 -11.36 -22.03
C SER A 187 -3.82 -10.89 -20.60
N LEU A 188 -3.85 -9.58 -20.40
CA LEU A 188 -3.79 -8.95 -19.08
C LEU A 188 -5.14 -9.08 -18.38
N TRP A 189 -5.11 -9.45 -17.10
CA TRP A 189 -6.30 -9.34 -16.27
C TRP A 189 -6.54 -7.87 -15.89
N CYS A 190 -7.78 -7.44 -16.12
CA CYS A 190 -8.27 -6.14 -15.73
C CYS A 190 -9.45 -6.32 -14.76
N ASN A 191 -9.50 -5.52 -13.72
CA ASN A 191 -10.61 -5.52 -12.80
C ASN A 191 -11.92 -5.18 -13.53
N ALA A 192 -12.96 -6.01 -13.38
CA ALA A 192 -14.23 -5.90 -14.07
C ALA A 192 -14.92 -4.53 -13.86
N TYR A 193 -14.71 -3.88 -12.73
CA TYR A 193 -15.23 -2.54 -12.48
C TYR A 193 -14.74 -1.50 -13.50
N TRP A 194 -13.53 -1.68 -14.04
CA TRP A 194 -12.86 -0.73 -14.91
C TRP A 194 -13.09 -1.00 -16.42
N ASN A 195 -14.07 -1.81 -16.79
CA ASN A 195 -14.27 -2.25 -18.17
C ASN A 195 -14.76 -1.15 -19.14
N ASN A 196 -15.18 0.02 -18.62
CA ASN A 196 -15.61 1.15 -19.46
C ASN A 196 -14.45 2.11 -19.73
N VAL A 197 -14.06 2.29 -20.99
CA VAL A 197 -12.94 3.15 -21.40
C VAL A 197 -13.13 4.61 -20.97
N THR A 198 -14.34 5.17 -21.14
CA THR A 198 -14.64 6.56 -20.78
C THR A 198 -14.46 6.80 -19.28
N ASN A 199 -14.99 5.91 -18.47
CA ASN A 199 -14.85 6.01 -17.03
C ASN A 199 -13.39 5.84 -16.59
N ARG A 200 -12.63 4.95 -17.24
CA ARG A 200 -11.21 4.74 -16.91
C ARG A 200 -10.39 6.01 -17.10
N ARG A 201 -10.57 6.71 -18.21
CA ARG A 201 -9.89 7.99 -18.44
C ARG A 201 -10.20 9.01 -17.36
N GLN A 202 -11.47 9.16 -16.98
CA GLN A 202 -11.87 10.06 -15.89
C GLN A 202 -11.24 9.68 -14.55
N HIS A 203 -11.15 8.38 -14.26
CA HIS A 203 -10.51 7.91 -13.03
C HIS A 203 -9.00 8.13 -13.04
N ILE A 204 -8.33 7.95 -14.19
CA ILE A 204 -6.91 8.31 -14.34
C ILE A 204 -6.71 9.80 -14.06
N GLU A 205 -7.53 10.66 -14.65
CA GLU A 205 -7.48 12.10 -14.43
C GLU A 205 -7.69 12.45 -12.95
N ALA A 206 -8.64 11.82 -12.28
CA ALA A 206 -8.90 12.03 -10.85
C ALA A 206 -7.68 11.65 -9.98
N VAL A 207 -7.09 10.46 -10.20
CA VAL A 207 -5.89 10.02 -9.46
C VAL A 207 -4.69 10.92 -9.73
N MET A 208 -4.41 11.19 -11.00
CA MET A 208 -3.24 11.98 -11.38
C MET A 208 -3.35 13.43 -10.88
N ASN A 209 -4.53 14.03 -10.95
CA ASN A 209 -4.78 15.36 -10.43
C ASN A 209 -4.64 15.41 -8.90
N ALA A 210 -5.17 14.41 -8.18
CA ALA A 210 -5.01 14.31 -6.74
C ALA A 210 -3.53 14.15 -6.35
N ALA A 211 -2.82 13.21 -6.97
CA ALA A 211 -1.42 12.95 -6.69
C ALA A 211 -0.51 14.14 -7.02
N ASN A 212 -0.71 14.77 -8.18
CA ASN A 212 0.05 15.96 -8.59
C ASN A 212 -0.17 17.16 -7.64
N ARG A 213 -1.41 17.38 -7.17
CA ARG A 213 -1.69 18.43 -6.19
C ARG A 213 -0.94 18.18 -4.88
N ILE A 214 -0.97 16.96 -4.35
CA ILE A 214 -0.27 16.60 -3.09
C ILE A 214 1.24 16.75 -3.28
N ALA A 215 1.78 16.29 -4.41
CA ALA A 215 3.20 16.46 -4.72
C ALA A 215 3.62 17.92 -4.88
N ALA A 216 2.78 18.75 -5.49
CA ALA A 216 3.01 20.20 -5.60
C ALA A 216 2.98 20.87 -4.22
N ASP A 217 2.01 20.51 -3.37
CA ASP A 217 1.92 21.00 -2.00
C ASP A 217 3.17 20.61 -1.18
N ALA A 218 3.61 19.36 -1.28
CA ALA A 218 4.83 18.89 -0.61
C ALA A 218 6.06 19.73 -1.02
N LYS A 219 6.21 19.97 -2.32
CA LYS A 219 7.35 20.74 -2.87
C LYS A 219 7.30 22.22 -2.53
N SER A 220 6.12 22.81 -2.48
CA SER A 220 5.95 24.25 -2.21
C SER A 220 6.08 24.60 -0.72
N ARG A 221 5.60 23.70 0.17
CA ARG A 221 5.57 23.96 1.61
C ARG A 221 6.86 23.60 2.32
N TYR A 222 7.62 22.64 1.80
CA TYR A 222 8.77 22.07 2.48
C TYR A 222 10.03 22.10 1.62
N SER A 223 11.14 22.50 2.23
CA SER A 223 12.43 22.61 1.56
C SER A 223 13.24 21.34 1.59
N THR A 224 13.09 20.51 2.66
CA THR A 224 13.89 19.30 2.85
C THR A 224 13.19 18.04 2.36
N THR A 225 13.97 17.05 1.93
CA THR A 225 13.48 15.73 1.53
C THR A 225 12.70 15.05 2.66
N PHE A 226 13.23 15.12 3.90
CA PHE A 226 12.57 14.52 5.07
C PHE A 226 11.16 15.07 5.28
N GLU A 227 11.01 16.39 5.27
CA GLU A 227 9.71 17.04 5.49
C GLU A 227 8.72 16.72 4.37
N ARG A 228 9.19 16.66 3.11
CA ARG A 228 8.34 16.29 1.98
C ARG A 228 7.83 14.86 2.08
N LEU A 229 8.72 13.90 2.37
CA LEU A 229 8.35 12.49 2.54
C LEU A 229 7.42 12.31 3.74
N ARG A 230 7.68 13.01 4.86
CA ARG A 230 6.81 13.03 6.02
C ARG A 230 5.45 13.64 5.69
N TYR A 231 5.39 14.74 4.94
CA TYR A 231 4.12 15.35 4.53
C TYR A 231 3.27 14.37 3.70
N ILE A 232 3.88 13.61 2.78
CA ILE A 232 3.17 12.60 1.99
C ILE A 232 2.60 11.51 2.91
N HIS A 233 3.40 11.02 3.85
CA HIS A 233 3.00 10.06 4.87
C HIS A 233 1.82 10.59 5.70
N ASP A 234 1.98 11.79 6.29
CA ASP A 234 0.96 12.43 7.13
C ASP A 234 -0.33 12.73 6.35
N TYR A 235 -0.22 13.08 5.08
CA TYR A 235 -1.38 13.28 4.22
C TYR A 235 -2.20 12.00 4.07
N ILE A 236 -1.54 10.87 3.81
CA ILE A 236 -2.22 9.59 3.60
C ILE A 236 -2.83 9.11 4.92
N THR A 237 -2.08 9.05 6.01
CA THR A 237 -2.59 8.64 7.33
C THR A 237 -3.68 9.54 7.91
N THR A 238 -3.81 10.79 7.38
CA THR A 238 -4.88 11.71 7.79
C THR A 238 -6.15 11.58 6.96
N ASN A 239 -6.00 11.27 5.67
CA ASN A 239 -7.08 11.43 4.70
C ASN A 239 -7.59 10.12 4.11
N VAL A 240 -6.96 9.00 4.41
CA VAL A 240 -7.38 7.67 3.96
C VAL A 240 -7.86 6.89 5.18
N THR A 241 -8.94 6.15 5.02
CA THR A 241 -9.45 5.22 6.03
C THR A 241 -9.15 3.80 5.60
N TYR A 242 -8.67 2.97 6.53
CA TYR A 242 -8.41 1.56 6.25
C TYR A 242 -9.73 0.79 6.11
N ASP A 243 -9.90 0.02 5.02
CA ASP A 243 -11.09 -0.79 4.78
C ASP A 243 -10.90 -2.22 5.31
N HIS A 244 -11.23 -2.43 6.58
CA HIS A 244 -11.17 -3.74 7.22
C HIS A 244 -12.07 -4.76 6.51
N THR A 245 -13.24 -4.34 6.00
CA THR A 245 -14.17 -5.27 5.33
C THR A 245 -13.65 -5.75 3.98
N ALA A 246 -12.88 -4.93 3.27
CA ALA A 246 -12.19 -5.33 2.05
C ALA A 246 -10.99 -6.23 2.37
N ALA A 247 -10.25 -5.91 3.43
CA ALA A 247 -9.12 -6.71 3.90
C ALA A 247 -9.56 -8.13 4.30
N ASP A 248 -10.64 -8.28 5.06
CA ASP A 248 -11.21 -9.58 5.45
C ASP A 248 -11.68 -10.43 4.26
N LYS A 249 -11.92 -9.80 3.11
CA LYS A 249 -12.32 -10.47 1.88
C LYS A 249 -11.18 -10.58 0.87
N LEU A 250 -9.95 -10.37 1.29
CA LEU A 250 -8.79 -10.49 0.41
C LEU A 250 -8.75 -11.90 -0.21
N GLY A 251 -8.59 -11.96 -1.53
CA GLY A 251 -8.63 -13.22 -2.28
C GLY A 251 -10.03 -13.85 -2.44
N SER A 252 -11.08 -13.26 -1.85
CA SER A 252 -12.45 -13.76 -2.00
C SER A 252 -13.05 -13.37 -3.35
N PRO A 253 -13.81 -14.28 -3.98
CA PRO A 253 -14.61 -13.97 -5.17
C PRO A 253 -15.71 -12.94 -4.94
N ASN A 254 -16.07 -12.70 -3.71
CA ASN A 254 -17.24 -11.90 -3.35
C ASN A 254 -16.88 -10.44 -2.98
N GLN A 255 -15.73 -9.95 -3.39
CA GLN A 255 -15.43 -8.52 -3.24
C GLN A 255 -16.34 -7.68 -4.11
N THR A 256 -16.94 -6.64 -3.52
CA THR A 256 -17.71 -5.65 -4.27
C THR A 256 -16.79 -4.82 -5.17
N ALA A 257 -17.36 -4.15 -6.17
CA ALA A 257 -16.61 -3.23 -7.02
C ALA A 257 -15.86 -2.15 -6.21
N GLN A 258 -16.47 -1.64 -5.14
CA GLN A 258 -15.83 -0.68 -4.25
C GLN A 258 -14.64 -1.30 -3.50
N GLN A 259 -14.80 -2.49 -2.92
CA GLN A 259 -13.71 -3.20 -2.25
C GLN A 259 -12.54 -3.50 -3.18
N GLN A 260 -12.80 -3.80 -4.46
CA GLN A 260 -11.74 -3.98 -5.44
C GLN A 260 -10.95 -2.70 -5.73
N GLN A 261 -11.54 -1.52 -5.55
CA GLN A 261 -10.84 -0.25 -5.72
C GLN A 261 -9.86 0.05 -4.57
N THR A 262 -10.11 -0.49 -3.37
CA THR A 262 -9.27 -0.26 -2.18
C THR A 262 -7.84 -0.79 -2.33
N HIS A 263 -7.61 -1.69 -3.29
CA HIS A 263 -6.29 -2.21 -3.66
C HIS A 263 -5.42 -1.22 -4.47
N SER A 264 -5.87 0.00 -4.65
CA SER A 264 -5.29 0.91 -5.64
C SER A 264 -5.04 2.31 -5.12
N ALA A 265 -4.14 3.04 -5.81
CA ALA A 265 -3.95 4.45 -5.58
C ALA A 265 -5.26 5.26 -5.78
N TYR A 266 -6.20 4.78 -6.62
CA TYR A 266 -7.52 5.40 -6.78
C TYR A 266 -8.33 5.31 -5.48
N GLY A 267 -8.40 4.14 -4.86
CA GLY A 267 -9.08 3.96 -3.57
C GLY A 267 -8.54 4.93 -2.52
N ALA A 268 -7.23 4.99 -2.38
CA ALA A 268 -6.58 5.86 -1.41
C ALA A 268 -6.75 7.36 -1.70
N LEU A 269 -6.50 7.81 -2.93
CA LEU A 269 -6.39 9.24 -3.25
C LEU A 269 -7.71 9.89 -3.66
N VAL A 270 -8.66 9.10 -4.18
CA VAL A 270 -9.95 9.61 -4.68
C VAL A 270 -11.09 9.22 -3.73
N ASN A 271 -11.21 7.92 -3.44
CA ASN A 271 -12.27 7.42 -2.55
C ASN A 271 -11.92 7.60 -1.06
N ARG A 272 -10.65 7.87 -0.73
CA ARG A 272 -10.13 7.99 0.65
C ARG A 272 -10.38 6.75 1.51
N MET A 273 -10.40 5.59 0.87
CA MET A 273 -10.59 4.30 1.49
C MET A 273 -9.71 3.27 0.78
N ALA A 274 -8.85 2.58 1.51
CA ALA A 274 -7.91 1.63 0.94
C ALA A 274 -7.53 0.53 1.94
N ILE A 275 -6.95 -0.55 1.42
CA ILE A 275 -6.17 -1.52 2.18
C ILE A 275 -4.66 -1.22 2.00
N CYS A 276 -3.80 -2.00 2.63
CA CYS A 276 -2.34 -1.80 2.61
C CYS A 276 -1.75 -1.57 1.21
N GLU A 277 -2.23 -2.31 0.22
CA GLU A 277 -1.82 -2.17 -1.18
C GLU A 277 -2.12 -0.78 -1.75
N GLY A 278 -3.30 -0.24 -1.47
CA GLY A 278 -3.69 1.11 -1.89
C GLY A 278 -2.88 2.20 -1.21
N TYR A 279 -2.60 2.06 0.10
CA TYR A 279 -1.69 2.94 0.85
C TYR A 279 -0.29 2.98 0.23
N ALA A 280 0.30 1.80 0.03
CA ALA A 280 1.64 1.66 -0.55
C ALA A 280 1.74 2.25 -1.97
N LYS A 281 0.73 2.00 -2.81
CA LYS A 281 0.66 2.55 -4.17
C LYS A 281 0.47 4.07 -4.18
N ALA A 282 -0.35 4.61 -3.28
CA ALA A 282 -0.54 6.06 -3.16
C ALA A 282 0.75 6.75 -2.71
N TYR A 283 1.42 6.22 -1.69
CA TYR A 283 2.69 6.75 -1.22
C TYR A 283 3.76 6.74 -2.32
N LYS A 284 3.92 5.59 -3.03
CA LYS A 284 4.83 5.46 -4.17
C LYS A 284 4.52 6.48 -5.27
N LEU A 285 3.27 6.63 -5.66
CA LEU A 285 2.87 7.55 -6.74
C LEU A 285 3.27 8.97 -6.42
N ILE A 286 2.92 9.46 -5.22
CA ILE A 286 3.20 10.84 -4.82
C ILE A 286 4.70 11.07 -4.62
N ALA A 287 5.41 10.11 -3.99
CA ALA A 287 6.86 10.20 -3.81
C ALA A 287 7.61 10.27 -5.14
N ASN A 288 7.21 9.44 -6.12
CA ASN A 288 7.76 9.47 -7.48
C ASN A 288 7.50 10.80 -8.19
N LEU A 289 6.31 11.41 -8.02
CA LEU A 289 5.99 12.73 -8.55
C LEU A 289 6.79 13.85 -7.86
N CYS A 290 7.23 13.63 -6.64
CA CYS A 290 8.18 14.51 -5.96
C CYS A 290 9.64 14.33 -6.43
N GLY A 291 9.92 13.31 -7.24
CA GLY A 291 11.26 13.01 -7.77
C GLY A 291 12.05 12.01 -6.92
N TYR A 292 11.41 11.32 -5.96
CA TYR A 292 12.06 10.30 -5.14
C TYR A 292 11.87 8.91 -5.73
N THR A 293 12.86 8.04 -5.59
CA THR A 293 12.73 6.63 -5.90
C THR A 293 12.02 5.94 -4.75
N CYS A 294 10.80 5.50 -5.00
CA CYS A 294 9.97 4.76 -4.04
C CYS A 294 9.49 3.48 -4.68
N GLU A 295 9.65 2.34 -4.00
CA GLU A 295 9.32 1.03 -4.53
C GLU A 295 8.21 0.36 -3.71
N TYR A 296 7.36 -0.34 -4.44
CA TYR A 296 6.32 -1.19 -3.88
C TYR A 296 6.90 -2.54 -3.47
N VAL A 297 6.57 -2.99 -2.28
CA VAL A 297 7.00 -4.29 -1.75
C VAL A 297 5.80 -5.03 -1.21
N SER A 298 5.72 -6.32 -1.51
CA SER A 298 4.78 -7.25 -0.89
C SER A 298 5.51 -8.23 0.03
N GLY A 299 4.78 -8.80 0.97
CA GLY A 299 5.29 -9.79 1.91
C GLY A 299 4.23 -10.16 2.93
N THR A 300 4.65 -10.47 4.16
CA THR A 300 3.73 -10.73 5.27
C THR A 300 4.05 -9.82 6.44
N ALA A 301 3.01 -9.40 7.18
CA ALA A 301 3.14 -8.67 8.43
C ALA A 301 1.99 -9.09 9.37
N GLY A 302 2.27 -9.27 10.67
CA GLY A 302 1.27 -9.70 11.63
C GLY A 302 0.60 -11.05 11.30
N GLY A 303 1.25 -11.89 10.51
CA GLY A 303 0.74 -13.19 10.08
C GLY A 303 -0.13 -13.19 8.81
N GLY A 304 -0.40 -12.01 8.20
CA GLY A 304 -1.18 -11.87 6.97
C GLY A 304 -0.36 -11.33 5.79
N GLU A 305 -0.94 -11.41 4.58
CA GLU A 305 -0.38 -10.75 3.40
C GLU A 305 -0.39 -9.23 3.59
N HIS A 306 0.69 -8.57 3.20
CA HIS A 306 0.85 -7.14 3.40
C HIS A 306 1.66 -6.48 2.29
N ALA A 307 1.49 -5.16 2.14
CA ALA A 307 2.22 -4.37 1.16
C ALA A 307 2.64 -3.02 1.75
N TRP A 308 3.88 -2.62 1.46
CA TRP A 308 4.50 -1.39 1.92
C TRP A 308 5.55 -0.89 0.93
N ASN A 309 6.45 0.00 1.37
CA ASN A 309 7.42 0.62 0.48
C ASN A 309 8.85 0.56 1.05
N TYR A 310 9.83 0.66 0.16
CA TYR A 310 11.09 1.27 0.52
C TYR A 310 11.38 2.48 -0.37
N ILE A 311 12.12 3.43 0.17
CA ILE A 311 12.53 4.65 -0.53
C ILE A 311 14.05 4.71 -0.61
N THR A 312 14.57 5.26 -1.70
CA THR A 312 15.99 5.54 -1.87
C THR A 312 16.19 7.05 -1.82
N VAL A 313 16.98 7.50 -0.86
CA VAL A 313 17.35 8.91 -0.66
C VAL A 313 18.86 8.98 -0.44
N ASP A 314 19.53 9.86 -1.16
CA ASP A 314 20.99 10.07 -1.07
C ASP A 314 21.78 8.76 -1.22
N GLY A 315 21.31 7.86 -2.09
CA GLY A 315 21.92 6.55 -2.34
C GLY A 315 21.71 5.51 -1.24
N LYS A 316 20.92 5.81 -0.19
CA LYS A 316 20.59 4.91 0.92
C LYS A 316 19.14 4.50 0.87
N ASN A 317 18.83 3.30 1.38
CA ASN A 317 17.47 2.76 1.37
C ASN A 317 16.87 2.76 2.78
N TYR A 318 15.55 3.01 2.85
CA TYR A 318 14.78 3.10 4.08
C TYR A 318 13.41 2.45 3.87
N TRP A 319 12.94 1.69 4.84
CA TRP A 319 11.58 1.14 4.82
C TRP A 319 10.56 2.18 5.27
N VAL A 320 9.38 2.13 4.65
CA VAL A 320 8.22 2.95 5.03
C VAL A 320 6.96 2.10 4.93
N ASP A 321 6.23 2.00 6.02
CA ASP A 321 4.88 1.43 6.01
C ASP A 321 3.85 2.43 6.53
N VAL A 322 3.20 3.09 5.59
CA VAL A 322 2.20 4.12 5.89
C VAL A 322 0.92 3.50 6.47
N THR A 323 0.64 2.23 6.16
CA THR A 323 -0.54 1.54 6.68
C THR A 323 -0.43 1.30 8.18
N TRP A 324 0.72 0.80 8.63
CA TRP A 324 0.93 0.50 10.05
C TRP A 324 1.27 1.74 10.89
N ASP A 325 1.54 2.86 10.23
CA ASP A 325 1.65 4.17 10.86
C ASP A 325 0.31 4.95 10.84
N ASP A 326 -0.76 4.39 10.27
CA ASP A 326 -2.12 4.96 10.33
C ASP A 326 -2.84 4.49 11.60
N PRO A 327 -3.13 5.38 12.55
CA PRO A 327 -3.84 5.02 13.77
C PRO A 327 -5.26 4.61 13.45
N ASP A 328 -5.69 3.47 13.94
CA ASP A 328 -7.07 3.03 13.82
C ASP A 328 -8.04 4.07 14.41
N SER A 329 -9.25 4.14 13.90
CA SER A 329 -10.27 5.17 14.14
C SER A 329 -10.62 5.46 15.63
N ASN A 330 -10.18 4.59 16.55
CA ASN A 330 -10.38 4.76 17.99
C ASN A 330 -9.39 5.73 18.68
N LEU A 331 -8.35 6.14 17.99
CA LEU A 331 -7.42 7.17 18.46
C LEU A 331 -7.83 8.53 17.89
N SER A 332 -7.39 9.60 18.55
CA SER A 332 -7.66 10.95 18.07
C SER A 332 -7.22 11.11 16.62
N ALA A 333 -8.04 11.76 15.79
CA ALA A 333 -7.66 12.15 14.43
C ALA A 333 -6.37 12.99 14.35
N ALA A 334 -5.90 13.47 15.51
CA ALA A 334 -4.61 14.15 15.66
C ALA A 334 -3.42 13.21 15.90
N ALA A 335 -3.65 11.91 16.19
CA ALA A 335 -2.57 10.94 16.41
C ALA A 335 -1.80 10.71 15.10
N ARG A 336 -0.48 10.66 15.20
CA ARG A 336 0.44 10.37 14.10
C ARG A 336 1.52 9.45 14.60
N TRP A 337 1.63 8.29 13.96
CA TRP A 337 2.66 7.32 14.26
C TRP A 337 3.79 7.45 13.23
N TYR A 338 4.98 7.12 13.64
CA TYR A 338 6.15 7.08 12.76
C TYR A 338 7.01 5.86 13.06
N THR A 339 6.39 4.80 13.57
CA THR A 339 7.08 3.57 13.98
C THR A 339 7.79 2.92 12.80
N TYR A 340 7.20 3.05 11.60
CA TYR A 340 7.71 2.46 10.36
C TYR A 340 8.16 3.50 9.34
N PHE A 341 8.32 4.76 9.73
CA PHE A 341 8.78 5.80 8.82
C PHE A 341 10.30 5.90 8.76
N GLY A 342 10.89 5.49 7.64
CA GLY A 342 12.33 5.61 7.37
C GLY A 342 13.19 4.60 8.11
N VAL A 343 12.65 3.44 8.47
CA VAL A 343 13.32 2.47 9.36
C VAL A 343 14.29 1.53 8.65
N THR A 344 15.15 0.90 9.45
CA THR A 344 16.11 -0.11 9.00
C THR A 344 15.45 -1.48 8.79
N THR A 345 16.13 -2.38 8.06
CA THR A 345 15.69 -3.78 7.91
C THR A 345 15.56 -4.47 9.27
N ASP A 346 16.51 -4.28 10.18
CA ASP A 346 16.46 -4.85 11.53
C ASP A 346 15.17 -4.47 12.29
N ARG A 347 14.74 -3.22 12.15
CA ARG A 347 13.48 -2.78 12.77
C ARG A 347 12.26 -3.33 12.05
N LEU A 348 12.20 -3.22 10.75
CA LEU A 348 11.06 -3.70 9.96
C LEU A 348 10.80 -5.20 10.22
N THR A 349 11.85 -6.01 10.19
CA THR A 349 11.74 -7.48 10.28
C THR A 349 11.31 -8.01 11.66
N ARG A 350 11.13 -7.14 12.65
CA ARG A 350 10.49 -7.51 13.92
C ARG A 350 9.03 -7.91 13.74
N THR A 351 8.39 -7.41 12.71
CA THR A 351 6.96 -7.61 12.44
C THR A 351 6.65 -7.96 10.99
N HIS A 352 7.57 -7.69 10.05
CA HIS A 352 7.39 -7.86 8.62
C HIS A 352 8.38 -8.86 8.04
N THR A 353 7.93 -9.62 7.05
CA THR A 353 8.78 -10.51 6.24
C THR A 353 8.64 -10.12 4.77
N PRO A 354 9.58 -9.32 4.23
CA PRO A 354 9.53 -8.90 2.83
C PRO A 354 9.71 -10.09 1.88
N SER A 355 8.91 -10.13 0.81
CA SER A 355 9.02 -11.17 -0.22
C SER A 355 10.16 -10.88 -1.19
N THR A 356 11.03 -11.86 -1.39
CA THR A 356 12.10 -11.82 -2.41
C THR A 356 11.76 -12.67 -3.63
N LYS A 357 10.49 -13.11 -3.77
CA LYS A 357 10.05 -14.01 -4.85
C LYS A 357 10.45 -13.51 -6.24
N PHE A 358 10.25 -12.24 -6.50
CA PHE A 358 10.50 -11.66 -7.83
C PHE A 358 11.83 -10.92 -7.92
N PHE A 359 12.20 -10.19 -6.87
CA PHE A 359 13.41 -9.37 -6.87
C PHE A 359 14.11 -9.40 -5.53
N PRO A 360 15.44 -9.39 -5.51
CA PRO A 360 16.19 -9.14 -4.30
C PRO A 360 15.87 -7.73 -3.78
N LEU A 361 15.79 -7.59 -2.48
CA LEU A 361 15.50 -6.32 -1.81
C LEU A 361 16.80 -5.72 -1.25
N PRO A 362 16.90 -4.39 -1.21
CA PRO A 362 18.09 -3.74 -0.67
C PRO A 362 18.16 -3.90 0.84
N ALA A 363 19.35 -3.92 1.39
CA ALA A 363 19.56 -3.74 2.82
C ALA A 363 19.30 -2.27 3.18
N CYS A 364 18.40 -2.02 4.13
CA CYS A 364 18.14 -0.70 4.69
C CYS A 364 18.85 -0.64 6.04
N THR A 365 20.01 0.00 6.10
CA THR A 365 20.83 0.09 7.31
C THR A 365 20.99 1.51 7.82
N ALA A 366 20.59 2.48 7.03
CA ALA A 366 20.71 3.89 7.31
C ALA A 366 19.59 4.40 8.23
N THR A 367 19.88 5.39 9.07
CA THR A 367 18.96 5.95 10.05
C THR A 367 18.69 7.45 9.89
N GLU A 368 19.34 8.10 8.92
CA GLU A 368 19.27 9.56 8.75
C GLU A 368 17.86 10.06 8.38
N TYR A 369 17.02 9.19 7.81
CA TYR A 369 15.62 9.48 7.48
C TYR A 369 14.62 8.75 8.40
N ASP A 370 15.09 7.97 9.39
CA ASP A 370 14.23 7.46 10.46
C ASP A 370 13.72 8.64 11.31
N PHE A 371 12.41 8.68 11.52
CA PHE A 371 11.76 9.81 12.19
C PHE A 371 12.37 10.12 13.54
N TYR A 372 12.60 9.12 14.36
CA TYR A 372 13.06 9.32 15.73
C TYR A 372 14.51 9.80 15.79
N TYR A 373 15.38 9.30 14.91
CA TYR A 373 16.75 9.79 14.82
C TYR A 373 16.78 11.20 14.24
N ARG A 374 16.01 11.46 13.19
CA ARG A 374 15.97 12.75 12.50
C ARG A 374 15.44 13.88 13.37
N THR A 375 14.45 13.59 14.24
CA THR A 375 13.83 14.58 15.14
C THR A 375 14.50 14.65 16.52
N GLY A 376 15.53 13.84 16.77
CA GLY A 376 16.19 13.76 18.08
C GLY A 376 15.28 13.21 19.17
N SER A 377 14.31 12.35 18.79
CA SER A 377 13.36 11.72 19.72
C SER A 377 13.66 10.24 19.99
N HIS A 378 14.86 9.81 19.64
CA HIS A 378 15.42 8.51 20.02
C HIS A 378 16.36 8.66 21.21
N PHE A 379 16.16 7.88 22.27
CA PHE A 379 16.88 7.98 23.54
C PHE A 379 17.45 6.61 23.95
N ALA A 380 18.75 6.58 24.28
CA ALA A 380 19.37 5.36 24.80
C ALA A 380 18.83 5.02 26.20
N LYS A 381 18.47 6.03 26.98
CA LYS A 381 17.87 5.93 28.32
C LYS A 381 16.90 7.09 28.54
N TYR A 382 15.98 6.93 29.46
CA TYR A 382 15.08 8.02 29.80
C TYR A 382 15.84 9.15 30.51
N ASP A 383 15.66 10.36 30.03
CA ASP A 383 16.09 11.61 30.67
C ASP A 383 14.96 12.64 30.45
N PHE A 384 14.39 13.11 31.56
CA PHE A 384 13.24 14.03 31.50
C PHE A 384 13.57 15.32 30.78
N THR A 385 14.76 15.89 30.98
CA THR A 385 15.14 17.17 30.39
C THR A 385 15.21 17.04 28.86
N ALA A 386 15.85 15.97 28.38
CA ALA A 386 15.95 15.68 26.97
C ALA A 386 14.57 15.40 26.34
N VAL A 387 13.75 14.59 27.01
CA VAL A 387 12.36 14.30 26.57
C VAL A 387 11.52 15.56 26.51
N ASN A 388 11.57 16.42 27.52
CA ASN A 388 10.85 17.68 27.61
C ASN A 388 11.24 18.65 26.47
N LYS A 389 12.54 18.77 26.19
CA LYS A 389 13.04 19.56 25.05
C LYS A 389 12.49 19.04 23.72
N THR A 390 12.54 17.74 23.51
CA THR A 390 12.04 17.08 22.28
C THR A 390 10.52 17.21 22.15
N ALA A 391 9.80 16.98 23.24
CA ALA A 391 8.35 17.16 23.28
C ALA A 391 7.94 18.57 22.86
N ARG A 392 8.61 19.59 23.42
CA ARG A 392 8.39 21.00 23.02
C ARG A 392 8.60 21.23 21.53
N ALA A 393 9.67 20.68 20.97
CA ALA A 393 9.96 20.83 19.55
C ALA A 393 8.87 20.18 18.66
N GLN A 394 8.39 19.00 19.04
CA GLN A 394 7.36 18.28 18.27
C GLN A 394 5.97 18.93 18.35
N THR A 395 5.65 19.70 19.39
CA THR A 395 4.38 20.44 19.46
C THR A 395 4.20 21.47 18.35
N ALA A 396 5.27 21.88 17.68
CA ALA A 396 5.23 22.75 16.50
C ALA A 396 4.69 22.01 15.26
N TYR A 397 4.73 20.69 15.24
CA TYR A 397 4.32 19.88 14.09
C TYR A 397 2.91 19.29 14.23
N GLY A 398 2.29 19.33 15.42
CA GLY A 398 0.97 18.77 15.61
C GLY A 398 0.57 18.55 17.07
N MET A 399 -0.37 17.64 17.24
CA MET A 399 -1.00 17.29 18.52
C MET A 399 -0.46 15.96 19.07
N CYS A 400 0.76 15.58 18.68
CA CYS A 400 1.40 14.36 19.14
C CYS A 400 2.86 14.58 19.44
N VAL A 401 3.39 13.79 20.38
CA VAL A 401 4.82 13.65 20.65
C VAL A 401 5.19 12.17 20.51
N ASN A 402 6.12 11.88 19.62
CA ASN A 402 6.62 10.54 19.36
C ASN A 402 8.02 10.39 19.96
N LEU A 403 8.19 9.45 20.88
CA LEU A 403 9.44 9.14 21.55
C LEU A 403 9.77 7.67 21.33
N ARG A 404 11.06 7.34 21.19
CA ARG A 404 11.55 5.97 21.11
C ARG A 404 12.75 5.79 22.03
N PHE A 405 12.82 4.62 22.65
CA PHE A 405 13.88 4.25 23.57
C PHE A 405 14.64 3.02 23.04
N ASP A 406 15.89 2.82 23.49
CA ASP A 406 16.68 1.68 23.03
C ASP A 406 16.12 0.33 23.48
N ASN A 407 15.45 0.31 24.64
CA ASN A 407 14.95 -0.91 25.24
C ASN A 407 13.69 -0.68 26.09
N GLU A 408 13.01 -1.77 26.43
CA GLU A 408 11.77 -1.74 27.21
C GLU A 408 11.97 -1.14 28.63
N ASN A 409 13.12 -1.35 29.25
CA ASN A 409 13.38 -0.79 30.59
C ASN A 409 13.43 0.75 30.56
N ALA A 410 14.05 1.33 29.55
CA ALA A 410 14.07 2.78 29.35
C ALA A 410 12.67 3.33 29.03
N LEU A 411 11.87 2.63 28.20
CA LEU A 411 10.47 2.96 27.96
C LEU A 411 9.66 2.91 29.26
N GLN A 412 9.76 1.84 30.03
CA GLN A 412 9.01 1.69 31.28
C GLN A 412 9.39 2.76 32.29
N THR A 413 10.70 3.12 32.38
CA THR A 413 11.15 4.22 33.21
C THR A 413 10.51 5.55 32.83
N ALA A 414 10.41 5.82 31.52
CA ALA A 414 9.70 7.01 30.98
C ALA A 414 8.23 7.02 31.38
N VAL A 415 7.54 5.89 31.17
CA VAL A 415 6.11 5.75 31.52
C VAL A 415 5.87 5.95 33.01
N ASN A 416 6.69 5.33 33.85
CA ASN A 416 6.58 5.47 35.31
C ASN A 416 6.80 6.92 35.78
N ASP A 417 7.84 7.57 35.28
CA ASP A 417 8.12 8.94 35.67
C ASP A 417 7.07 9.93 35.17
N LEU A 418 6.67 9.79 33.91
CA LEU A 418 5.71 10.72 33.32
C LEU A 418 4.28 10.52 33.87
N PHE A 419 3.82 9.28 34.02
CA PHE A 419 2.42 9.01 34.30
C PHE A 419 2.13 8.47 35.69
N VAL A 420 2.98 7.61 36.26
CA VAL A 420 2.78 7.12 37.61
C VAL A 420 3.20 8.20 38.64
N ASN A 421 4.35 8.85 38.40
CA ASN A 421 4.83 9.94 39.26
C ASN A 421 4.28 11.32 38.88
N GLY A 422 3.46 11.41 37.81
CA GLY A 422 2.74 12.62 37.39
C GLY A 422 3.60 13.71 36.74
N ARG A 423 4.87 13.42 36.35
CA ARG A 423 5.78 14.41 35.72
C ARG A 423 5.32 14.86 34.30
N SER A 424 4.39 14.18 33.67
CA SER A 424 3.79 14.64 32.40
C SER A 424 3.23 16.06 32.49
N ASN A 425 2.74 16.47 33.66
CA ASN A 425 2.24 17.83 33.92
C ASN A 425 3.34 18.91 33.92
N GLN A 426 4.62 18.50 33.97
CA GLN A 426 5.79 19.40 33.95
C GLN A 426 6.39 19.51 32.53
N LEU A 427 5.84 18.77 31.55
CA LEU A 427 6.28 18.87 30.16
C LEU A 427 5.92 20.25 29.58
N ASN A 428 6.91 20.90 28.94
CA ASN A 428 6.66 22.12 28.20
C ASN A 428 6.05 21.79 26.83
N LEU A 429 4.75 21.76 26.74
CA LEU A 429 3.99 21.41 25.54
C LEU A 429 3.39 22.63 24.82
N GLY A 430 3.87 23.85 25.15
CA GLY A 430 3.38 25.09 24.49
C GLY A 430 1.94 25.40 24.78
N GLY A 431 1.48 25.18 26.01
CA GLY A 431 0.12 25.41 26.45
C GLY A 431 -0.85 24.23 26.19
N LYS A 432 -0.36 23.14 25.61
CA LYS A 432 -1.09 21.89 25.44
C LYS A 432 -0.87 20.97 26.63
N SER A 433 -1.77 19.98 26.79
CA SER A 433 -1.64 18.95 27.83
C SER A 433 -1.73 17.55 27.21
N VAL A 434 -1.13 16.56 27.89
CA VAL A 434 -1.26 15.15 27.49
C VAL A 434 -2.63 14.65 27.96
N VAL A 435 -3.44 14.18 27.01
CA VAL A 435 -4.78 13.60 27.29
C VAL A 435 -4.78 12.09 27.23
N ARG A 436 -3.84 11.51 26.46
CA ARG A 436 -3.66 10.06 26.34
C ARG A 436 -2.22 9.75 25.96
N TYR A 437 -1.75 8.58 26.33
CA TYR A 437 -0.52 8.02 25.79
C TYR A 437 -0.72 6.60 25.29
N HIS A 438 0.19 6.17 24.40
CA HIS A 438 0.24 4.80 23.90
C HIS A 438 1.68 4.31 23.87
N THR A 439 1.89 3.03 24.18
CA THR A 439 3.22 2.40 24.16
C THR A 439 3.24 1.22 23.22
N ASP A 440 4.35 1.04 22.50
CA ASP A 440 4.67 -0.19 21.79
C ASP A 440 5.98 -0.77 22.32
N LYS A 441 5.91 -1.93 22.95
CA LYS A 441 7.07 -2.61 23.54
C LYS A 441 8.01 -3.21 22.50
N THR A 442 7.48 -3.64 21.33
CA THR A 442 8.27 -4.23 20.24
C THR A 442 9.27 -3.23 19.70
N PHE A 443 8.85 -1.97 19.58
CA PHE A 443 9.67 -0.87 19.08
C PHE A 443 10.16 0.08 20.16
N CYS A 444 9.77 -0.14 21.41
CA CYS A 444 10.07 0.70 22.56
C CYS A 444 9.66 2.16 22.32
N THR A 445 8.46 2.39 21.76
CA THR A 445 7.93 3.72 21.47
C THR A 445 6.90 4.17 22.49
N LEU A 446 6.82 5.48 22.69
CA LEU A 446 5.83 6.18 23.49
C LEU A 446 5.25 7.32 22.67
N LEU A 447 3.95 7.25 22.37
CA LEU A 447 3.19 8.32 21.74
C LEU A 447 2.42 9.09 22.82
N LEU A 448 2.56 10.41 22.85
CA LEU A 448 1.73 11.29 23.65
C LEU A 448 0.71 11.99 22.73
N ILE A 449 -0.55 11.92 23.07
CA ILE A 449 -1.65 12.62 22.36
C ILE A 449 -2.02 13.86 23.20
N LEU A 450 -2.08 15.00 22.54
CA LEU A 450 -2.25 16.31 23.14
C LEU A 450 -3.61 16.90 22.84
N GLN A 451 -4.05 17.82 23.69
CA GLN A 451 -5.17 18.73 23.42
C GLN A 451 -4.82 20.16 23.75
#